data_b2bad8886371fed962cd1372425d5cdc
#
_entry.id   b2bad8886371fed962cd1372425d5cdc
#
_cell.length_a   1.000
_cell.length_b   1.000
_cell.length_c   1.000
_cell.angle_alpha   90.00
_cell.angle_beta   90.00
_cell.angle_gamma   90.00
#
_symmetry.space_group_name_H-M   'P 1'
#
loop_
_entity.id
_entity.type
_entity.pdbx_description
1 polymer ?
#
loop_
_entity_poly.entity_id
_entity_poly.type
_entity_poly.pdbx_seq_one_letter_code
_entity_poly.pdbx_strand_id
1 'polypeptide(L)'
;MHIKTFYKSVIATTLGCSIAFSSLAEVVLVVHPSNDAALDKKTVQRIFLGKSNKFSNGKEAIPINQVPSSATRGSFDSDTLGRSSSQVSAYWSKLVFTGKGIPPKEVDNDAAVIAVIADNQNAVGYVDSGAVTGAVKAIPLN
;
A
#
# COMPACT_ATOMS: atom_id res chain seq x y z
N MET A 1 26.10 -41.33 -60.68
CA MET A 1 25.11 -41.48 -59.65
C MET A 1 25.32 -40.41 -58.57
N HIS A 2 24.49 -39.38 -58.57
CA HIS A 2 24.65 -38.28 -57.63
C HIS A 2 23.63 -38.43 -56.53
N ILE A 3 24.09 -38.64 -55.30
CA ILE A 3 23.23 -38.64 -54.10
C ILE A 3 23.17 -37.21 -53.62
N LYS A 4 22.03 -36.58 -53.80
CA LYS A 4 21.76 -35.28 -53.16
C LYS A 4 21.27 -35.54 -51.77
N THR A 5 22.13 -35.28 -50.81
CA THR A 5 21.76 -35.31 -49.40
C THR A 5 21.02 -34.01 -49.08
N PHE A 6 19.71 -34.07 -48.91
CA PHE A 6 18.93 -32.97 -48.43
C PHE A 6 19.09 -32.88 -46.91
N TYR A 7 19.87 -31.93 -46.44
CA TYR A 7 19.83 -31.54 -45.03
C TYR A 7 18.56 -30.74 -44.78
N LYS A 8 17.59 -31.37 -44.14
CA LYS A 8 16.46 -30.62 -43.55
C LYS A 8 16.98 -29.93 -42.34
N SER A 9 17.24 -28.62 -42.44
CA SER A 9 17.45 -27.76 -41.29
C SER A 9 16.16 -27.69 -40.53
N VAL A 10 16.09 -28.39 -39.42
CA VAL A 10 15.03 -28.21 -38.43
C VAL A 10 15.38 -26.95 -37.63
N ILE A 11 14.80 -25.84 -38.00
CA ILE A 11 14.84 -24.63 -37.18
C ILE A 11 13.89 -24.91 -36.02
N ALA A 12 14.44 -25.30 -34.89
CA ALA A 12 13.72 -25.33 -33.65
C ALA A 12 13.52 -23.88 -33.19
N THR A 13 12.37 -23.31 -33.52
CA THR A 13 11.93 -22.03 -32.95
C THR A 13 11.58 -22.31 -31.50
N THR A 14 12.52 -22.09 -30.61
CA THR A 14 12.22 -22.03 -29.17
C THR A 14 11.39 -20.77 -28.92
N LEU A 15 10.09 -20.97 -28.85
CA LEU A 15 9.18 -19.95 -28.38
C LEU A 15 9.45 -19.76 -26.85
N GLY A 16 10.27 -18.77 -26.53
CA GLY A 16 10.52 -18.38 -25.16
C GLY A 16 9.21 -17.86 -24.56
N CYS A 17 8.53 -18.67 -23.74
CA CYS A 17 7.47 -18.20 -22.90
C CYS A 17 8.09 -17.26 -21.85
N SER A 18 8.09 -15.97 -22.10
CA SER A 18 8.32 -14.99 -21.06
C SER A 18 7.09 -15.00 -20.16
N ILE A 19 7.16 -15.73 -19.06
CA ILE A 19 6.17 -15.63 -18.00
C ILE A 19 6.42 -14.27 -17.35
N ALA A 20 5.64 -13.27 -17.75
CA ALA A 20 5.58 -12.02 -17.03
C ALA A 20 4.92 -12.32 -15.67
N PHE A 21 5.73 -12.41 -14.62
CA PHE A 21 5.21 -12.32 -13.26
C PHE A 21 4.75 -10.89 -13.07
N SER A 22 3.46 -10.61 -13.27
CA SER A 22 2.87 -9.42 -12.70
C SER A 22 2.95 -9.61 -11.19
N SER A 23 3.95 -8.96 -10.55
CA SER A 23 3.94 -8.82 -9.11
C SER A 23 2.65 -8.10 -8.76
N LEU A 24 1.73 -8.81 -8.10
CA LEU A 24 0.58 -8.19 -7.48
C LEU A 24 1.10 -7.08 -6.57
N ALA A 25 0.65 -5.84 -6.81
CA ALA A 25 1.00 -4.72 -5.98
C ALA A 25 0.59 -5.02 -4.54
N GLU A 26 1.57 -5.28 -3.68
CA GLU A 26 1.36 -5.50 -2.27
C GLU A 26 1.42 -4.17 -1.55
N VAL A 27 0.36 -3.83 -0.81
CA VAL A 27 0.33 -2.65 0.04
C VAL A 27 0.97 -2.98 1.38
N VAL A 28 1.91 -2.15 1.79
CA VAL A 28 2.57 -2.26 3.09
C VAL A 28 2.34 -0.98 3.89
N LEU A 29 2.35 -1.10 5.21
CA LEU A 29 2.40 0.07 6.08
C LEU A 29 3.79 0.68 6.07
N VAL A 30 3.85 1.99 6.24
CA VAL A 30 5.11 2.71 6.45
C VAL A 30 5.00 3.60 7.68
N VAL A 31 6.04 3.56 8.49
CA VAL A 31 6.23 4.40 9.67
C VAL A 31 7.62 4.99 9.67
N HIS A 32 7.83 6.00 10.50
CA HIS A 32 9.15 6.56 10.70
C HIS A 32 10.12 5.48 11.20
N PRO A 33 11.39 5.47 10.78
CA PRO A 33 12.36 4.45 11.20
C PRO A 33 12.55 4.35 12.72
N SER A 34 12.33 5.43 13.46
CA SER A 34 12.40 5.45 14.93
C SER A 34 11.16 4.89 15.63
N ASN A 35 10.09 4.61 14.88
CA ASN A 35 8.86 4.06 15.46
C ASN A 35 9.00 2.56 15.69
N ASP A 36 8.89 2.15 16.94
CA ASP A 36 9.02 0.76 17.41
C ASP A 36 7.67 0.11 17.77
N ALA A 37 6.56 0.81 17.51
CA ALA A 37 5.23 0.31 17.84
C ALA A 37 4.91 -0.98 17.07
N ALA A 38 4.31 -1.95 17.76
CA ALA A 38 3.73 -3.11 17.12
C ALA A 38 2.44 -2.72 16.41
N LEU A 39 2.33 -3.04 15.13
CA LEU A 39 1.17 -2.74 14.30
C LEU A 39 0.64 -4.03 13.68
N ASP A 40 -0.57 -4.37 14.03
CA ASP A 40 -1.36 -5.41 13.38
C ASP A 40 -2.50 -4.80 12.57
N LYS A 41 -3.16 -5.61 11.77
CA LYS A 41 -4.27 -5.19 10.92
C LYS A 41 -5.39 -4.51 11.71
N LYS A 42 -5.72 -5.06 12.88
CA LYS A 42 -6.78 -4.52 13.75
C LYS A 42 -6.42 -3.13 14.28
N THR A 43 -5.19 -2.94 14.74
CA THR A 43 -4.71 -1.63 15.21
C THR A 43 -4.74 -0.61 14.08
N VAL A 44 -4.30 -0.98 12.89
CA VAL A 44 -4.33 -0.13 11.70
C VAL A 44 -5.76 0.27 11.33
N GLN A 45 -6.69 -0.68 11.32
CA GLN A 45 -8.11 -0.39 11.07
C GLN A 45 -8.65 0.65 12.05
N ARG A 46 -8.34 0.49 13.32
CA ARG A 46 -8.81 1.43 14.36
C ARG A 46 -8.24 2.84 14.17
N ILE A 47 -6.97 2.95 13.81
CA ILE A 47 -6.31 4.23 13.56
C ILE A 47 -6.92 4.91 12.33
N PHE A 48 -7.02 4.21 11.21
CA PHE A 48 -7.54 4.78 9.95
C PHE A 48 -9.06 5.02 9.95
N LEU A 49 -9.80 4.41 10.84
CA LEU A 49 -11.23 4.66 11.03
C LEU A 49 -11.54 5.61 12.21
N GLY A 50 -10.50 6.21 12.79
CA GLY A 50 -10.67 7.19 13.86
C GLY A 50 -11.12 6.64 15.19
N LYS A 51 -11.05 5.33 15.39
CA LYS A 51 -11.42 4.67 16.65
C LYS A 51 -10.28 4.67 17.67
N SER A 52 -9.06 4.96 17.25
CA SER A 52 -7.88 5.16 18.08
C SER A 52 -6.98 6.21 17.44
N ASN A 53 -6.37 7.04 18.25
CA ASN A 53 -5.36 8.02 17.82
C ASN A 53 -3.99 7.71 18.44
N LYS A 54 -3.78 6.48 18.86
CA LYS A 54 -2.53 6.05 19.50
C LYS A 54 -2.02 4.74 18.94
N PHE A 55 -0.71 4.63 18.89
CA PHE A 55 -0.02 3.36 18.71
C PHE A 55 -0.11 2.49 19.98
N SER A 56 0.24 1.22 19.86
CA SER A 56 0.27 0.28 20.99
C SER A 56 1.20 0.70 22.13
N ASN A 57 2.25 1.49 21.83
CA ASN A 57 3.16 2.04 22.82
C ASN A 57 2.65 3.33 23.51
N GLY A 58 1.42 3.75 23.24
CA GLY A 58 0.81 4.96 23.82
C GLY A 58 1.15 6.27 23.15
N LYS A 59 2.07 6.28 22.17
CA LYS A 59 2.40 7.49 21.39
C LYS A 59 1.28 7.82 20.42
N GLU A 60 1.13 9.10 20.09
CA GLU A 60 0.16 9.57 19.11
C GLU A 60 0.38 8.92 17.76
N ALA A 61 -0.70 8.54 17.08
CA ALA A 61 -0.69 8.03 15.72
C ALA A 61 -1.44 8.99 14.81
N ILE A 62 -0.76 9.48 13.78
CA ILE A 62 -1.31 10.39 12.78
C ILE A 62 -1.42 9.63 11.46
N PRO A 63 -2.63 9.17 11.08
CA PRO A 63 -2.82 8.45 9.84
C PRO A 63 -2.71 9.39 8.63
N ILE A 64 -1.99 8.96 7.61
CA ILE A 64 -1.86 9.64 6.34
C ILE A 64 -2.51 8.76 5.27
N ASN A 65 -3.52 9.31 4.61
CA ASN A 65 -4.26 8.63 3.55
C ASN A 65 -3.79 9.11 2.18
N GLN A 66 -4.17 8.40 1.15
CA GLN A 66 -4.00 8.85 -0.24
C GLN A 66 -5.35 9.32 -0.78
N VAL A 67 -5.31 10.14 -1.83
CA VAL A 67 -6.53 10.60 -2.51
C VAL A 67 -7.36 9.41 -3.03
N PRO A 68 -8.69 9.53 -3.14
CA PRO A 68 -9.56 8.42 -3.53
C PRO A 68 -9.25 7.82 -4.90
N SER A 69 -8.63 8.57 -5.80
CA SER A 69 -8.23 8.09 -7.13
C SER A 69 -6.97 7.22 -7.13
N SER A 70 -6.25 7.13 -6.01
CA SER A 70 -5.06 6.29 -5.88
C SER A 70 -5.43 4.81 -5.94
N ALA A 71 -4.76 4.05 -6.82
CA ALA A 71 -4.90 2.59 -6.86
C ALA A 71 -4.41 1.93 -5.57
N THR A 72 -3.36 2.46 -4.97
CA THR A 72 -2.84 1.98 -3.67
C THR A 72 -3.89 2.15 -2.58
N ARG A 73 -4.62 3.28 -2.56
CA ARG A 73 -5.73 3.48 -1.62
C ARG A 73 -6.84 2.47 -1.84
N GLY A 74 -7.24 2.20 -3.07
CA GLY A 74 -8.26 1.22 -3.37
C GLY A 74 -7.93 -0.15 -2.80
N SER A 75 -6.70 -0.59 -2.97
CA SER A 75 -6.21 -1.86 -2.41
C SER A 75 -6.18 -1.84 -0.89
N PHE A 76 -5.69 -0.76 -0.28
CA PHE A 76 -5.66 -0.61 1.18
C PHE A 76 -7.07 -0.64 1.79
N ASP A 77 -8.00 0.11 1.24
CA ASP A 77 -9.38 0.15 1.72
C ASP A 77 -10.05 -1.23 1.61
N SER A 78 -9.89 -1.90 0.47
CA SER A 78 -10.46 -3.23 0.24
C SER A 78 -9.82 -4.29 1.14
N ASP A 79 -8.49 -4.39 1.15
CA ASP A 79 -7.78 -5.51 1.77
C ASP A 79 -7.55 -5.30 3.26
N THR A 80 -7.38 -4.06 3.70
CA THR A 80 -7.08 -3.74 5.10
C THR A 80 -8.30 -3.25 5.85
N LEU A 81 -9.07 -2.32 5.29
CA LEU A 81 -10.27 -1.81 5.95
C LEU A 81 -11.52 -2.64 5.66
N GLY A 82 -11.47 -3.53 4.66
CA GLY A 82 -12.60 -4.38 4.28
C GLY A 82 -13.78 -3.61 3.68
N ARG A 83 -13.51 -2.45 3.08
CA ARG A 83 -14.53 -1.55 2.52
C ARG A 83 -14.04 -0.99 1.18
N SER A 84 -14.96 -0.64 0.29
CA SER A 84 -14.60 0.15 -0.89
C SER A 84 -14.19 1.58 -0.49
N SER A 85 -13.42 2.26 -1.34
CA SER A 85 -13.05 3.66 -1.09
C SER A 85 -14.28 4.58 -1.00
N SER A 86 -15.34 4.28 -1.73
CA SER A 86 -16.62 5.01 -1.61
C SER A 86 -17.26 4.83 -0.23
N GLN A 87 -17.22 3.62 0.31
CA GLN A 87 -17.73 3.33 1.65
C GLN A 87 -16.90 4.03 2.74
N VAL A 88 -15.58 4.05 2.60
CA VAL A 88 -14.69 4.77 3.52
C VAL A 88 -14.97 6.27 3.47
N SER A 89 -15.14 6.84 2.28
CA SER A 89 -15.48 8.26 2.12
C SER A 89 -16.83 8.60 2.72
N ALA A 90 -17.85 7.75 2.55
CA ALA A 90 -19.17 7.93 3.15
C ALA A 90 -19.11 7.83 4.68
N TYR A 91 -18.33 6.91 5.21
CA TYR A 91 -18.11 6.78 6.65
C TYR A 91 -17.54 8.07 7.26
N TRP A 92 -16.50 8.63 6.64
CA TRP A 92 -15.90 9.88 7.13
C TRP A 92 -16.81 11.09 6.94
N SER A 93 -17.54 11.18 5.84
CA SER A 93 -18.51 12.26 5.61
C SER A 93 -19.56 12.30 6.72
N LYS A 94 -20.05 11.15 7.16
CA LYS A 94 -20.99 11.05 8.27
C LYS A 94 -20.39 11.53 9.59
N LEU A 95 -19.16 11.11 9.89
CA LEU A 95 -18.48 11.53 11.13
C LEU A 95 -18.18 13.04 11.15
N VAL A 96 -17.73 13.59 10.03
CA VAL A 96 -17.48 15.03 9.89
C VAL A 96 -18.79 15.80 10.04
N PHE A 97 -19.86 15.38 9.38
CA PHE A 97 -21.17 16.04 9.45
C PHE A 97 -21.75 16.05 10.86
N THR A 98 -21.55 15.00 11.64
CA THR A 98 -22.00 14.89 13.03
C THR A 98 -21.02 15.44 14.07
N GLY A 99 -19.88 15.98 13.63
CA GLY A 99 -18.84 16.53 14.51
C GLY A 99 -18.10 15.48 15.34
N LYS A 100 -18.13 14.20 14.92
CA LYS A 100 -17.58 13.07 15.69
C LYS A 100 -16.17 12.65 15.26
N GLY A 101 -15.61 13.27 14.24
CA GLY A 101 -14.27 12.88 13.77
C GLY A 101 -13.70 13.83 12.74
N ILE A 102 -12.38 13.74 12.59
CA ILE A 102 -11.59 14.43 11.59
C ILE A 102 -10.93 13.35 10.73
N PRO A 103 -11.17 13.33 9.39
CA PRO A 103 -10.59 12.31 8.54
C PRO A 103 -9.06 12.43 8.46
N PRO A 104 -8.36 11.34 8.15
CA PRO A 104 -6.92 11.40 7.90
C PRO A 104 -6.59 12.40 6.79
N LYS A 105 -5.41 13.05 6.91
CA LYS A 105 -4.88 13.89 5.85
C LYS A 105 -4.67 13.04 4.59
N GLU A 106 -5.08 13.57 3.45
CA GLU A 106 -4.87 12.93 2.15
C GLU A 106 -3.70 13.56 1.41
N VAL A 107 -2.87 12.72 0.79
CA VAL A 107 -1.77 13.11 -0.09
C VAL A 107 -1.91 12.41 -1.44
N ASP A 108 -1.21 12.90 -2.46
CA ASP A 108 -1.49 12.55 -3.85
C ASP A 108 -1.06 11.13 -4.26
N ASN A 109 0.02 10.60 -3.66
CA ASN A 109 0.63 9.35 -4.12
C ASN A 109 1.58 8.76 -3.07
N ASP A 110 2.16 7.60 -3.40
CA ASP A 110 3.10 6.89 -2.52
C ASP A 110 4.31 7.74 -2.15
N ALA A 111 4.90 8.47 -3.10
CA ALA A 111 6.05 9.32 -2.83
C ALA A 111 5.73 10.44 -1.83
N ALA A 112 4.54 11.02 -1.91
CA ALA A 112 4.07 12.03 -0.96
C ALA A 112 3.85 11.46 0.43
N VAL A 113 3.35 10.23 0.54
CA VAL A 113 3.25 9.51 1.83
C VAL A 113 4.64 9.35 2.44
N ILE A 114 5.60 8.84 1.69
CA ILE A 114 6.97 8.62 2.18
C ILE A 114 7.59 9.93 2.68
N ALA A 115 7.41 11.03 1.98
CA ALA A 115 7.93 12.33 2.39
C ALA A 115 7.35 12.78 3.75
N VAL A 116 6.06 12.61 3.98
CA VAL A 116 5.42 12.94 5.26
C VAL A 116 5.92 12.04 6.39
N ILE A 117 5.98 10.73 6.14
CA ILE A 117 6.44 9.77 7.15
C ILE A 117 7.89 10.01 7.54
N ALA A 118 8.76 10.32 6.60
CA ALA A 118 10.18 10.60 6.86
C ALA A 118 10.37 11.81 7.79
N ASP A 119 9.48 12.77 7.75
CA ASP A 119 9.55 14.02 8.55
C ASP A 119 8.74 13.96 9.85
N ASN A 120 7.97 12.89 10.10
CA ASN A 120 7.08 12.83 11.26
C ASN A 120 7.12 11.46 11.93
N GLN A 121 7.66 11.42 13.13
CA GLN A 121 7.80 10.19 13.92
C GLN A 121 6.45 9.55 14.31
N ASN A 122 5.38 10.33 14.33
CA ASN A 122 4.06 9.90 14.75
C ASN A 122 3.14 9.55 13.56
N ALA A 123 3.59 9.80 12.32
CA ALA A 123 2.80 9.51 11.14
C ALA A 123 2.83 8.01 10.81
N VAL A 124 1.72 7.52 10.29
CA VAL A 124 1.58 6.18 9.73
C VAL A 124 0.83 6.28 8.42
N GLY A 125 1.33 5.61 7.41
CA GLY A 125 0.73 5.59 6.08
C GLY A 125 0.86 4.22 5.46
N TYR A 126 0.51 4.13 4.20
CA TYR A 126 0.64 2.90 3.40
C TYR A 126 1.09 3.28 1.99
N VAL A 127 1.87 2.41 1.40
CA VAL A 127 2.37 2.56 0.03
C VAL A 127 2.42 1.19 -0.65
N ASP A 128 2.54 1.19 -1.97
CA ASP A 128 2.94 0.00 -2.70
C ASP A 128 4.34 -0.45 -2.24
N SER A 129 4.54 -1.75 -2.04
CA SER A 129 5.81 -2.30 -1.59
C SER A 129 7.00 -1.90 -2.47
N GLY A 130 6.77 -1.72 -3.77
CA GLY A 130 7.77 -1.26 -4.73
C GLY A 130 8.20 0.20 -4.55
N ALA A 131 7.42 1.01 -3.81
CA ALA A 131 7.72 2.42 -3.55
C ALA A 131 8.52 2.65 -2.26
N VAL A 132 8.74 1.64 -1.45
CA VAL A 132 9.46 1.75 -0.16
C VAL A 132 10.89 2.19 -0.38
N THR A 133 11.34 3.16 0.40
CA THR A 133 12.72 3.67 0.43
C THR A 133 13.34 3.49 1.81
N GLY A 134 14.66 3.70 1.92
CA GLY A 134 15.36 3.66 3.21
C GLY A 134 14.99 4.78 4.19
N ALA A 135 14.20 5.79 3.74
CA ALA A 135 13.74 6.89 4.59
C ALA A 135 12.60 6.48 5.53
N VAL A 136 11.97 5.33 5.31
CA VAL A 136 10.84 4.82 6.09
C VAL A 136 11.03 3.35 6.44
N LYS A 137 10.28 2.90 7.43
CA LYS A 137 10.23 1.49 7.84
C LYS A 137 8.93 0.87 7.32
N ALA A 138 9.04 -0.19 6.54
CA ALA A 138 7.89 -0.93 6.02
C ALA A 138 7.47 -2.02 7.00
N ILE A 139 6.16 -2.15 7.19
CA ILE A 139 5.54 -3.20 8.00
C ILE A 139 4.52 -3.94 7.14
N PRO A 140 4.71 -5.25 6.88
CA PRO A 140 3.75 -6.03 6.12
C PRO A 140 2.40 -6.10 6.84
N LEU A 141 1.33 -6.03 6.05
CA LEU A 141 -0.04 -6.23 6.52
C LEU A 141 -0.47 -7.67 6.19
N ASN A 142 -0.28 -8.57 7.11
CA ASN A 142 -0.72 -9.96 6.99
C ASN A 142 -2.04 -10.18 7.72
#